data_f4025e7b635dce155c4f06b81afd013b
#
_entry.id   f4025e7b635dce155c4f06b81afd013b
#
_cell.length_a   1.000
_cell.length_b   1.000
_cell.length_c   1.000
_cell.angle_alpha   90.00
_cell.angle_beta   90.00
_cell.angle_gamma   90.00
#
_symmetry.space_group_name_H-M   'P 1'
#
loop_
_entity.id
_entity.type
_entity.pdbx_description
1 polymer ?
#
loop_
_entity_poly.entity_id
_entity_poly.type
_entity_poly.pdbx_seq_one_letter_code
_entity_poly.pdbx_strand_id
1 'polypeptide(L)'
;MDIKIQSIHFDATTQLEAFVQKKVSKLEKYYDNILEAEVILKVIKPETAQNKNASVRLNVKNADLFAEKTADSFEEAIDACTEALEKQLKKQKEKKMK
;
A
#
# COMPACT_ATOMS: atom_id res chain seq x y z
N MET A 1 -3.56 3.19 13.18
CA MET A 1 -3.16 3.66 11.84
C MET A 1 -4.38 4.13 11.07
N ASP A 2 -4.33 5.31 10.53
CA ASP A 2 -5.38 5.80 9.64
C ASP A 2 -5.06 5.39 8.21
N ILE A 3 -6.04 4.79 7.54
CA ILE A 3 -5.87 4.35 6.16
C ILE A 3 -6.75 5.20 5.27
N LYS A 4 -6.15 5.92 4.34
CA LYS A 4 -6.87 6.73 3.35
C LYS A 4 -6.73 6.06 1.99
N ILE A 5 -7.85 5.87 1.31
CA ILE A 5 -7.87 5.23 -0.01
C ILE A 5 -8.45 6.20 -1.01
N GLN A 6 -7.72 6.45 -2.07
CA GLN A 6 -8.17 7.29 -3.17
C GLN A 6 -8.13 6.50 -4.46
N SER A 7 -9.20 6.58 -5.25
CA SER A 7 -9.25 5.97 -6.58
C SER A 7 -9.24 7.05 -7.63
N ILE A 8 -8.45 6.87 -8.68
CA ILE A 8 -8.29 7.83 -9.78
C ILE A 8 -8.70 7.16 -11.08
N HIS A 9 -9.60 7.78 -11.82
CA HIS A 9 -10.11 7.30 -13.10
C HIS A 9 -11.02 6.07 -13.01
N PHE A 10 -11.52 5.74 -11.80
CA PHE A 10 -12.49 4.69 -11.60
C PHE A 10 -13.08 4.81 -10.20
N ASP A 11 -14.16 4.08 -9.95
CA ASP A 11 -14.76 4.02 -8.62
C ASP A 11 -14.43 2.66 -7.99
N ALA A 12 -13.73 2.70 -6.86
CA ALA A 12 -13.39 1.47 -6.15
C ALA A 12 -14.64 0.85 -5.52
N THR A 13 -14.77 -0.47 -5.64
CA THR A 13 -15.87 -1.18 -4.98
C THR A 13 -15.62 -1.28 -3.48
N THR A 14 -16.69 -1.50 -2.73
CA THR A 14 -16.58 -1.72 -1.29
C THR A 14 -15.69 -2.93 -1.00
N GLN A 15 -15.79 -3.96 -1.84
CA GLN A 15 -14.98 -5.17 -1.70
C GLN A 15 -13.49 -4.87 -1.89
N LEU A 16 -13.16 -4.05 -2.88
CA LEU A 16 -11.77 -3.67 -3.13
C LEU A 16 -11.23 -2.84 -1.97
N GLU A 17 -12.01 -1.87 -1.49
CA GLU A 17 -11.59 -1.05 -0.35
C GLU A 17 -11.36 -1.90 0.89
N ALA A 18 -12.24 -2.87 1.16
CA ALA A 18 -12.09 -3.78 2.29
C ALA A 18 -10.82 -4.63 2.16
N PHE A 19 -10.54 -5.09 0.94
CA PHE A 19 -9.32 -5.85 0.68
C PHE A 19 -8.07 -5.02 0.97
N VAL A 20 -8.05 -3.78 0.49
CA VAL A 20 -6.93 -2.87 0.69
C VAL A 20 -6.72 -2.61 2.18
N GLN A 21 -7.79 -2.29 2.90
CA GLN A 21 -7.70 -2.04 4.34
C GLN A 21 -7.16 -3.25 5.09
N LYS A 22 -7.63 -4.43 4.74
CA LYS A 22 -7.19 -5.67 5.38
C LYS A 22 -5.70 -5.91 5.15
N LYS A 23 -5.25 -5.74 3.91
CA LYS A 23 -3.84 -5.97 3.56
C LYS A 23 -2.92 -4.94 4.20
N VAL A 24 -3.29 -3.68 4.12
CA VAL A 24 -2.47 -2.60 4.66
C VAL A 24 -2.41 -2.66 6.19
N SER A 25 -3.53 -2.96 6.84
CA SER A 25 -3.56 -3.02 8.30
C SER A 25 -2.68 -4.14 8.86
N LYS A 26 -2.42 -5.19 8.07
CA LYS A 26 -1.50 -6.26 8.50
C LYS A 26 -0.07 -5.76 8.72
N LEU A 27 0.29 -4.64 8.10
CA LEU A 27 1.62 -4.07 8.25
C LEU A 27 1.90 -3.62 9.68
N GLU A 28 0.85 -3.35 10.47
CA GLU A 28 1.02 -2.98 11.87
C GLU A 28 1.66 -4.10 12.70
N LYS A 29 1.60 -5.34 12.22
CA LYS A 29 2.26 -6.46 12.89
C LYS A 29 3.77 -6.35 12.84
N TYR A 30 4.30 -5.65 11.86
CA TYR A 30 5.75 -5.52 11.66
C TYR A 30 6.32 -4.26 12.26
N TYR A 31 5.47 -3.28 12.56
CA TYR A 31 5.94 -1.99 13.07
C TYR A 31 4.79 -1.27 13.78
N ASP A 32 4.98 -0.99 15.06
CA ASP A 32 3.92 -0.45 15.92
C ASP A 32 3.65 1.04 15.72
N ASN A 33 4.57 1.76 15.09
CA ASN A 33 4.49 3.22 15.01
C ASN A 33 4.10 3.73 13.63
N ILE A 34 3.20 3.02 12.95
CA ILE A 34 2.65 3.50 11.69
C ILE A 34 1.51 4.48 12.01
N LEU A 35 1.72 5.73 11.64
CA LEU A 35 0.74 6.79 11.94
C LEU A 35 -0.37 6.83 10.92
N GLU A 36 -0.03 6.72 9.64
CA GLU A 36 -1.00 6.85 8.56
C GLU A 36 -0.53 6.05 7.36
N ALA A 37 -1.50 5.52 6.62
CA ALA A 37 -1.25 4.88 5.32
C ALA A 37 -2.11 5.57 4.27
N GLU A 38 -1.49 5.99 3.19
CA GLU A 38 -2.19 6.60 2.07
C GLU A 38 -2.08 5.66 0.87
N VAL A 39 -3.22 5.24 0.36
CA VAL A 39 -3.29 4.31 -0.77
C VAL A 39 -3.94 5.02 -1.95
N ILE A 40 -3.26 5.00 -3.09
CA ILE A 40 -3.79 5.56 -4.32
C ILE A 40 -3.91 4.44 -5.34
N LEU A 41 -5.12 4.23 -5.85
CA LEU A 41 -5.41 3.23 -6.87
C LEU A 41 -5.73 3.96 -8.17
N LYS A 42 -5.09 3.56 -9.25
CA LYS A 42 -5.21 4.25 -10.52
C LYS A 42 -5.24 3.27 -11.68
N VAL A 43 -6.13 3.51 -12.63
CA VAL A 43 -6.11 2.78 -13.91
C VAL A 43 -5.27 3.60 -14.89
N ILE A 44 -4.20 2.99 -15.40
CA ILE A 44 -3.34 3.61 -16.40
C ILE A 44 -3.55 2.86 -17.71
N LYS A 45 -3.67 3.59 -18.82
CA LYS A 45 -3.85 3.03 -20.17
C LYS A 45 -4.78 1.81 -20.18
N PRO A 46 -6.11 2.01 -20.15
CA PRO A 46 -7.08 0.90 -20.04
C PRO A 46 -6.96 -0.19 -21.07
N GLU A 47 -6.42 0.11 -22.25
CA GLU A 47 -6.31 -0.87 -23.33
C GLU A 47 -5.10 -1.79 -23.24
N THR A 48 -4.23 -1.60 -22.24
CA THR A 48 -3.06 -2.46 -22.06
C THR A 48 -3.28 -3.44 -20.91
N ALA A 49 -2.55 -4.57 -20.95
CA ALA A 49 -2.44 -5.45 -19.80
C ALA A 49 -1.61 -4.75 -18.72
N GLN A 50 -1.74 -5.19 -17.48
CA GLN A 50 -1.03 -4.57 -16.35
C GLN A 50 -1.29 -3.07 -16.29
N ASN A 51 -2.55 -2.72 -16.25
CA ASN A 51 -2.97 -1.32 -16.21
C ASN A 51 -3.50 -0.88 -14.85
N LYS A 52 -3.39 -1.73 -13.83
CA LYS A 52 -3.84 -1.40 -12.48
C LYS A 52 -2.64 -0.99 -11.65
N ASN A 53 -2.58 0.29 -11.32
CA ASN A 53 -1.48 0.85 -10.54
C ASN A 53 -1.93 1.10 -9.11
N ALA A 54 -1.10 0.70 -8.15
CA ALA A 54 -1.34 0.97 -6.74
C ALA A 54 -0.09 1.57 -6.13
N SER A 55 -0.27 2.62 -5.34
CA SER A 55 0.81 3.17 -4.56
C SER A 55 0.38 3.24 -3.10
N VAL A 56 1.30 2.93 -2.21
CA VAL A 56 1.04 2.95 -0.78
C VAL A 56 2.18 3.70 -0.10
N ARG A 57 1.81 4.75 0.62
CA ARG A 57 2.76 5.50 1.43
C ARG A 57 2.44 5.26 2.89
N LEU A 58 3.45 4.90 3.67
CA LEU A 58 3.31 4.74 5.11
C LEU A 58 4.05 5.88 5.79
N ASN A 59 3.34 6.63 6.61
CA ASN A 59 3.95 7.63 7.46
C ASN A 59 4.23 6.98 8.81
N VAL A 60 5.50 6.73 9.09
CA VAL A 60 5.92 6.19 10.38
C VAL A 60 6.70 7.27 11.12
N LYS A 61 6.89 7.06 12.41
CA LYS A 61 7.65 8.02 13.20
C LYS A 61 9.07 8.13 12.64
N ASN A 62 9.44 9.34 12.22
CA ASN A 62 10.76 9.69 11.70
C ASN A 62 11.06 9.19 10.29
N ALA A 63 10.07 8.69 9.55
CA ALA A 63 10.31 8.24 8.18
C ALA A 63 9.02 8.15 7.38
N ASP A 64 9.15 8.22 6.06
CA ASP A 64 8.08 7.90 5.12
C ASP A 64 8.54 6.72 4.29
N LEU A 65 7.70 5.71 4.20
CA LEU A 65 7.97 4.54 3.37
C LEU A 65 7.01 4.53 2.19
N PHE A 66 7.47 4.09 1.06
CA PHE A 66 6.67 4.15 -0.16
C PHE A 66 6.91 2.92 -1.03
N ALA A 67 5.83 2.42 -1.63
CA ALA A 67 5.90 1.37 -2.64
C ALA A 67 4.85 1.64 -3.70
N GLU A 68 5.21 1.39 -4.95
CA GLU A 68 4.29 1.52 -6.08
C GLU A 68 4.46 0.32 -6.98
N LYS A 69 3.35 -0.28 -7.39
CA LYS A 69 3.37 -1.45 -8.26
C LYS A 69 2.24 -1.38 -9.27
N THR A 70 2.47 -2.00 -10.42
CA THR A 70 1.47 -2.11 -11.49
C THR A 70 1.27 -3.59 -11.79
N ALA A 71 0.03 -4.00 -11.94
CA ALA A 71 -0.32 -5.41 -12.18
C ALA A 71 -1.61 -5.50 -13.00
N ASP A 72 -2.05 -6.73 -13.26
CA ASP A 72 -3.29 -6.96 -13.99
C ASP A 72 -4.54 -6.68 -13.16
N SER A 73 -4.41 -6.73 -11.84
CA SER A 73 -5.50 -6.42 -10.93
C SER A 73 -4.98 -5.55 -9.79
N PHE A 74 -5.90 -4.83 -9.13
CA PHE A 74 -5.53 -4.03 -7.97
C PHE A 74 -5.11 -4.93 -6.81
N GLU A 75 -5.73 -6.10 -6.68
CA GLU A 75 -5.39 -7.05 -5.61
C GLU A 75 -3.93 -7.47 -5.73
N GLU A 76 -3.47 -7.80 -6.94
CA GLU A 76 -2.07 -8.15 -7.17
C GLU A 76 -1.14 -6.98 -6.90
N ALA A 77 -1.52 -5.78 -7.35
CA ALA A 77 -0.71 -4.59 -7.14
C ALA A 77 -0.58 -4.28 -5.65
N ILE A 78 -1.66 -4.38 -4.90
CA ILE A 78 -1.65 -4.13 -3.46
C ILE A 78 -0.82 -5.20 -2.72
N ASP A 79 -0.96 -6.48 -3.11
CA ASP A 79 -0.13 -7.53 -2.52
C ASP A 79 1.35 -7.24 -2.70
N ALA A 80 1.74 -6.84 -3.90
CA ALA A 80 3.14 -6.52 -4.20
C ALA A 80 3.61 -5.31 -3.39
N CYS A 81 2.76 -4.28 -3.26
CA CYS A 81 3.10 -3.10 -2.45
C CYS A 81 3.29 -3.46 -0.98
N THR A 82 2.37 -4.24 -0.41
CA THR A 82 2.46 -4.60 1.01
C THR A 82 3.67 -5.48 1.27
N GLU A 83 4.01 -6.36 0.34
CA GLU A 83 5.21 -7.18 0.47
C GLU A 83 6.48 -6.32 0.49
N ALA A 84 6.55 -5.35 -0.42
CA ALA A 84 7.70 -4.43 -0.46
C ALA A 84 7.79 -3.60 0.81
N LEU A 85 6.65 -3.10 1.31
CA LEU A 85 6.63 -2.31 2.53
C LEU A 85 6.96 -3.13 3.76
N GLU A 86 6.56 -4.39 3.79
CA GLU A 86 6.92 -5.30 4.86
C GLU A 86 8.44 -5.38 5.00
N LYS A 87 9.14 -5.52 3.88
CA LYS A 87 10.60 -5.56 3.89
C LYS A 87 11.20 -4.24 4.37
N GLN A 88 10.62 -3.12 3.94
CA GLN A 88 11.09 -1.80 4.39
C GLN A 88 10.88 -1.61 5.88
N LEU A 89 9.73 -2.07 6.39
CA LEU A 89 9.43 -1.95 7.82
C LEU A 89 10.38 -2.78 8.66
N LYS A 90 10.72 -3.98 8.20
CA LYS A 90 11.68 -4.83 8.90
C LYS A 90 13.05 -4.15 8.98
N LYS A 91 13.49 -3.52 7.88
CA LYS A 91 14.75 -2.78 7.89
C LYS A 91 14.71 -1.58 8.83
N GLN A 92 13.59 -0.88 8.85
CA GLN A 92 13.42 0.28 9.73
C GLN A 92 13.49 -0.14 11.20
N LYS A 93 12.89 -1.28 11.52
CA LYS A 93 12.92 -1.82 12.88
C LYS A 93 14.34 -2.20 13.29
N GLU A 94 15.10 -2.81 12.38
CA GLU A 94 16.49 -3.17 12.63
C GLU A 94 17.36 -1.94 12.93
N LYS A 95 17.18 -0.88 12.14
CA LYS A 95 17.91 0.36 12.36
C LYS A 95 17.61 0.96 13.72
N LYS A 96 16.39 0.79 14.19
CA LYS A 96 15.96 1.35 15.47
C LYS A 96 16.56 0.60 16.67
N MET A 97 16.91 -0.65 16.46
CA MET A 97 17.45 -1.49 17.52
C MET A 97 18.96 -1.32 17.73
N LYS A 98 19.60 -0.57 16.86
CA LYS A 98 21.01 -0.20 17.05
C LYS A 98 21.07 1.10 17.85
#